data_8579fe574d30228734971e25808e6b25
#
_entry.id   8579fe574d30228734971e25808e6b25
#
_cell.length_a   1.000
_cell.length_b   1.000
_cell.length_c   1.000
_cell.angle_alpha   90.00
_cell.angle_beta   90.00
_cell.angle_gamma   90.00
#
_symmetry.space_group_name_H-M   'P 1'
#
loop_
_entity.id
_entity.type
_entity.pdbx_description
1 polymer ?
#
loop_
_entity_poly.entity_id
_entity_poly.type
_entity_poly.pdbx_seq_one_letter_code
_entity_poly.pdbx_strand_id
1 'polypeptide(L)'
;MSDTAARADLVSDDSADENLDESGRGEPQLVTVPSATRADRLDKILAGLLPDHSRNRLQGWIESGNVLVNGAPGKIRQTVGPGDELTIWAQPAPDALAFTPEPVEFGVVAESPDWIVVNKPAGLVTHPGAGNWSGTLLNGLLHRYPELAQVARAGIVHRLDKDTSGLMVVARNDIAQTHLVRQLQARSMGREYVALAHGWVAAAGKVDRAIGRDPRVPVRMSVERPVAPKPAITNYAPARRGSVEPGGRVTEVVCRLETGRTHQIRVHMASLGHPLLADTIYGGKNIAGAERQMLHARALHFDDPGGKGDVHFDALVPADMAQVQESIAWNA
;
A
#
# COMPACT_ATOMS: atom_id res chain seq x y z
N MET A 1 -48.52 -43.85 -7.96
CA MET A 1 -49.30 -42.78 -8.60
C MET A 1 -48.65 -41.46 -8.22
N SER A 2 -47.99 -40.96 -9.18
CA SER A 2 -47.69 -39.59 -9.66
C SER A 2 -47.14 -38.62 -8.58
N ASP A 3 -45.91 -38.48 -8.46
CA ASP A 3 -44.91 -37.66 -9.14
C ASP A 3 -45.42 -36.30 -9.66
N THR A 4 -44.96 -35.22 -9.04
CA THR A 4 -44.90 -33.91 -9.68
C THR A 4 -43.77 -33.12 -9.01
N ALA A 5 -42.59 -33.17 -9.64
CA ALA A 5 -41.47 -32.29 -9.35
C ALA A 5 -41.79 -30.87 -9.84
N ALA A 6 -41.74 -29.89 -8.97
CA ALA A 6 -41.71 -28.48 -9.34
C ALA A 6 -40.26 -28.01 -9.57
N ARG A 7 -39.93 -27.78 -10.83
CA ARG A 7 -38.75 -27.04 -11.27
C ARG A 7 -38.92 -25.57 -10.83
N ALA A 8 -38.02 -25.08 -10.00
CA ALA A 8 -37.79 -23.66 -9.81
C ALA A 8 -36.91 -23.16 -10.94
N ASP A 9 -37.44 -22.31 -11.79
CA ASP A 9 -36.70 -21.53 -12.79
C ASP A 9 -35.81 -20.54 -12.08
N LEU A 10 -34.50 -20.72 -12.28
CA LEU A 10 -33.49 -19.71 -11.99
C LEU A 10 -33.64 -18.60 -13.04
N VAL A 11 -34.25 -17.50 -12.64
CA VAL A 11 -34.18 -16.24 -13.40
C VAL A 11 -32.77 -15.70 -13.17
N SER A 12 -31.93 -15.79 -14.21
CA SER A 12 -30.67 -15.04 -14.30
C SER A 12 -31.00 -13.57 -14.39
N ASP A 13 -30.55 -12.81 -13.39
CA ASP A 13 -30.60 -11.35 -13.38
C ASP A 13 -29.45 -10.83 -14.25
N ASP A 14 -29.67 -10.76 -15.56
CA ASP A 14 -28.73 -10.28 -16.60
C ASP A 14 -28.97 -8.79 -16.89
N SER A 15 -29.12 -7.93 -15.87
CA SER A 15 -29.45 -6.52 -16.07
C SER A 15 -28.31 -5.53 -15.79
N ALA A 16 -27.03 -5.97 -15.75
CA ALA A 16 -25.90 -5.09 -15.45
C ALA A 16 -25.03 -4.68 -16.66
N ASP A 17 -25.31 -5.16 -17.88
CA ASP A 17 -24.36 -5.03 -19.02
C ASP A 17 -24.88 -4.23 -20.23
N GLU A 18 -26.01 -3.52 -20.16
CA GLU A 18 -26.64 -2.89 -21.34
C GLU A 18 -26.27 -1.42 -21.60
N ASN A 19 -25.34 -0.77 -20.87
CA ASN A 19 -25.04 0.66 -21.05
C ASN A 19 -23.55 1.01 -21.21
N LEU A 20 -22.75 0.13 -21.80
CA LEU A 20 -21.38 0.47 -22.17
C LEU A 20 -21.33 0.84 -23.66
N ASP A 21 -20.59 1.93 -24.02
CA ASP A 21 -20.28 2.25 -25.40
C ASP A 21 -19.29 1.23 -26.01
N GLU A 22 -19.03 1.32 -27.33
CA GLU A 22 -18.05 0.47 -28.03
C GLU A 22 -16.63 0.51 -27.44
N SER A 23 -16.33 1.48 -26.54
CA SER A 23 -15.07 1.64 -25.82
C SER A 23 -15.12 1.11 -24.38
N GLY A 24 -16.24 0.51 -23.95
CA GLY A 24 -16.44 0.02 -22.57
C GLY A 24 -16.66 1.12 -21.53
N ARG A 25 -17.05 2.33 -21.97
CA ARG A 25 -17.33 3.47 -21.10
C ARG A 25 -18.84 3.57 -20.85
N GLY A 26 -19.20 3.97 -19.64
CA GLY A 26 -20.60 4.29 -19.30
C GLY A 26 -21.16 5.48 -20.10
N GLU A 27 -22.44 5.80 -19.95
CA GLU A 27 -23.07 6.93 -20.64
C GLU A 27 -22.32 8.25 -20.40
N PRO A 28 -21.99 8.99 -21.48
CA PRO A 28 -21.36 10.30 -21.35
C PRO A 28 -22.36 11.37 -20.95
N GLN A 29 -21.91 12.32 -20.15
CA GLN A 29 -22.63 13.58 -19.95
C GLN A 29 -22.28 14.56 -21.09
N LEU A 30 -23.30 14.99 -21.84
CA LEU A 30 -23.15 16.01 -22.89
C LEU A 30 -23.48 17.40 -22.32
N VAL A 31 -22.54 18.32 -22.44
CA VAL A 31 -22.70 19.69 -21.91
C VAL A 31 -22.26 20.69 -22.96
N THR A 32 -23.16 21.59 -23.34
CA THR A 32 -22.80 22.76 -24.18
C THR A 32 -22.37 23.92 -23.29
N VAL A 33 -21.23 24.54 -23.59
CA VAL A 33 -20.74 25.69 -22.83
C VAL A 33 -21.75 26.87 -23.01
N PRO A 34 -22.32 27.40 -21.90
CA PRO A 34 -23.34 28.43 -21.95
C PRO A 34 -22.86 29.71 -22.65
N SER A 35 -23.79 30.39 -23.36
CA SER A 35 -23.50 31.63 -24.12
C SER A 35 -22.97 32.79 -23.24
N ALA A 36 -23.31 32.80 -21.96
CA ALA A 36 -22.83 33.81 -21.02
C ALA A 36 -21.40 33.50 -20.46
N THR A 37 -20.82 32.34 -20.78
CA THR A 37 -19.52 31.96 -20.31
C THR A 37 -18.41 32.64 -21.10
N ARG A 38 -17.48 33.31 -20.41
CA ARG A 38 -16.29 33.85 -21.10
C ARG A 38 -15.35 32.70 -21.46
N ALA A 39 -14.82 32.72 -22.69
CA ALA A 39 -13.83 31.74 -23.12
C ALA A 39 -12.62 31.71 -22.18
N ASP A 40 -12.24 30.55 -21.68
CA ASP A 40 -11.09 30.28 -20.81
C ASP A 40 -10.57 28.83 -21.03
N ARG A 41 -9.63 28.43 -20.27
CA ARG A 41 -9.04 27.06 -20.30
C ARG A 41 -10.10 26.01 -19.96
N LEU A 42 -10.05 24.89 -20.66
CA LEU A 42 -10.97 23.75 -20.47
C LEU A 42 -11.12 23.36 -19.02
N ASP A 43 -10.01 23.23 -18.27
CA ASP A 43 -10.03 22.84 -16.85
C ASP A 43 -10.76 23.85 -15.94
N LYS A 44 -10.80 25.13 -16.31
CA LYS A 44 -11.55 26.15 -15.57
C LYS A 44 -13.02 26.14 -15.94
N ILE A 45 -13.31 25.99 -17.24
CA ILE A 45 -14.69 25.90 -17.72
C ILE A 45 -15.39 24.70 -17.12
N LEU A 46 -14.72 23.52 -17.14
CA LEU A 46 -15.24 22.30 -16.49
C LEU A 46 -15.47 22.49 -14.99
N ALA A 47 -14.55 23.15 -14.28
CA ALA A 47 -14.73 23.39 -12.83
C ALA A 47 -15.93 24.30 -12.52
N GLY A 48 -16.29 25.20 -13.44
CA GLY A 48 -17.49 26.01 -13.34
C GLY A 48 -18.78 25.24 -13.67
N LEU A 49 -18.71 24.30 -14.61
CA LEU A 49 -19.86 23.50 -15.06
C LEU A 49 -20.14 22.30 -14.12
N LEU A 50 -19.11 21.79 -13.45
CA LEU A 50 -19.15 20.62 -12.57
C LEU A 50 -18.61 20.98 -11.18
N PRO A 51 -19.33 21.80 -10.38
CA PRO A 51 -18.83 22.34 -9.11
C PRO A 51 -18.61 21.29 -8.03
N ASP A 52 -19.24 20.12 -8.15
CA ASP A 52 -19.08 18.99 -7.22
C ASP A 52 -17.73 18.27 -7.36
N HIS A 53 -16.94 18.64 -8.37
CA HIS A 53 -15.65 18.00 -8.64
C HIS A 53 -14.48 18.97 -8.50
N SER A 54 -13.43 18.54 -7.81
CA SER A 54 -12.21 19.34 -7.69
C SER A 54 -11.54 19.52 -9.07
N ARG A 55 -10.93 20.70 -9.29
CA ARG A 55 -10.24 21.01 -10.53
C ARG A 55 -9.15 19.99 -10.89
N ASN A 56 -8.41 19.48 -9.90
CA ASN A 56 -7.40 18.44 -10.14
C ASN A 56 -8.03 17.13 -10.66
N ARG A 57 -9.21 16.78 -10.19
CA ARG A 57 -9.95 15.60 -10.67
C ARG A 57 -10.36 15.78 -12.12
N LEU A 58 -10.89 16.94 -12.48
CA LEU A 58 -11.28 17.27 -13.85
C LEU A 58 -10.08 17.30 -14.80
N GLN A 59 -8.91 17.78 -14.35
CA GLN A 59 -7.67 17.68 -15.11
C GLN A 59 -7.28 16.22 -15.39
N GLY A 60 -7.41 15.34 -14.39
CA GLY A 60 -7.19 13.89 -14.57
C GLY A 60 -8.13 13.28 -15.62
N TRP A 61 -9.41 13.67 -15.65
CA TRP A 61 -10.35 13.21 -16.70
C TRP A 61 -9.94 13.66 -18.10
N ILE A 62 -9.44 14.89 -18.23
CA ILE A 62 -8.95 15.42 -19.52
C ILE A 62 -7.71 14.63 -19.96
N GLU A 63 -6.74 14.42 -19.06
CA GLU A 63 -5.48 13.70 -19.35
C GLU A 63 -5.70 12.25 -19.74
N SER A 64 -6.67 11.58 -19.12
CA SER A 64 -7.05 10.20 -19.42
C SER A 64 -7.98 10.06 -20.62
N GLY A 65 -8.28 11.16 -21.35
CA GLY A 65 -9.10 11.13 -22.55
C GLY A 65 -10.60 10.97 -22.28
N ASN A 66 -11.06 11.22 -21.05
CA ASN A 66 -12.47 11.12 -20.66
C ASN A 66 -13.23 12.45 -20.84
N VAL A 67 -12.64 13.41 -21.55
CA VAL A 67 -13.28 14.67 -21.95
C VAL A 67 -12.97 14.95 -23.41
N LEU A 68 -14.01 15.04 -24.24
CA LEU A 68 -13.88 15.51 -25.60
C LEU A 68 -14.42 16.94 -25.69
N VAL A 69 -13.84 17.71 -26.60
CA VAL A 69 -14.31 19.05 -27.00
C VAL A 69 -14.64 18.97 -28.47
N ASN A 70 -15.91 19.18 -28.83
CA ASN A 70 -16.42 19.08 -30.20
C ASN A 70 -16.03 17.75 -30.89
N GLY A 71 -16.13 16.66 -30.13
CA GLY A 71 -15.81 15.30 -30.59
C GLY A 71 -14.30 14.92 -30.59
N ALA A 72 -13.39 15.85 -30.27
CA ALA A 72 -11.94 15.56 -30.21
C ALA A 72 -11.41 15.59 -28.80
N PRO A 73 -10.35 14.77 -28.45
CA PRO A 73 -9.76 14.75 -27.14
C PRO A 73 -9.33 16.12 -26.63
N GLY A 74 -9.85 16.52 -25.45
CA GLY A 74 -9.54 17.78 -24.82
C GLY A 74 -8.11 17.88 -24.30
N LYS A 75 -7.57 19.10 -24.19
CA LYS A 75 -6.29 19.37 -23.50
C LYS A 75 -6.53 20.36 -22.37
N ILE A 76 -5.86 20.18 -21.21
CA ILE A 76 -6.06 20.99 -19.99
C ILE A 76 -6.06 22.50 -20.28
N ARG A 77 -5.10 22.96 -21.09
CA ARG A 77 -4.92 24.40 -21.41
C ARG A 77 -5.59 24.82 -22.69
N GLN A 78 -6.36 23.97 -23.35
CA GLN A 78 -7.16 24.31 -24.53
C GLN A 78 -8.17 25.41 -24.17
N THR A 79 -8.29 26.41 -24.99
CA THR A 79 -9.32 27.45 -24.86
C THR A 79 -10.65 26.91 -25.35
N VAL A 80 -11.68 27.03 -24.53
CA VAL A 80 -13.08 26.65 -24.82
C VAL A 80 -13.96 27.83 -24.53
N GLY A 81 -15.02 28.01 -25.32
CA GLY A 81 -15.92 29.15 -25.19
C GLY A 81 -17.39 28.80 -25.47
N PRO A 82 -18.25 29.81 -25.50
CA PRO A 82 -19.69 29.63 -25.74
C PRO A 82 -19.98 28.78 -26.97
N GLY A 83 -20.86 27.80 -26.82
CA GLY A 83 -21.29 26.92 -27.91
C GLY A 83 -20.41 25.70 -28.13
N ASP A 84 -19.24 25.59 -27.52
CA ASP A 84 -18.45 24.36 -27.59
C ASP A 84 -19.20 23.22 -26.91
N GLU A 85 -19.17 22.04 -27.52
CA GLU A 85 -19.78 20.81 -26.97
C GLU A 85 -18.75 19.98 -26.22
N LEU A 86 -19.05 19.68 -24.98
CA LEU A 86 -18.21 18.83 -24.11
C LEU A 86 -18.89 17.49 -23.93
N THR A 87 -18.18 16.40 -24.28
CA THR A 87 -18.59 15.04 -23.96
C THR A 87 -17.72 14.56 -22.79
N ILE A 88 -18.35 14.23 -21.66
CA ILE A 88 -17.66 13.96 -20.40
C ILE A 88 -18.07 12.59 -19.88
N TRP A 89 -17.13 11.67 -19.75
CA TRP A 89 -17.28 10.43 -19.00
C TRP A 89 -16.80 10.64 -17.57
N ALA A 90 -17.76 10.86 -16.66
CA ALA A 90 -17.45 11.04 -15.25
C ALA A 90 -16.80 9.78 -14.68
N GLN A 91 -15.57 9.92 -14.21
CA GLN A 91 -14.87 8.81 -13.58
C GLN A 91 -15.19 8.78 -12.07
N PRO A 92 -15.38 7.60 -11.45
CA PRO A 92 -15.55 7.49 -10.00
C PRO A 92 -14.39 8.20 -9.30
N ALA A 93 -14.65 8.70 -8.09
CA ALA A 93 -13.58 9.27 -7.28
C ALA A 93 -12.49 8.21 -7.07
N PRO A 94 -11.19 8.56 -7.19
CA PRO A 94 -10.13 7.59 -6.93
C PRO A 94 -10.27 6.88 -5.57
N ASP A 95 -10.76 7.60 -4.56
CA ASP A 95 -11.07 7.07 -3.23
C ASP A 95 -12.32 6.16 -3.21
N ALA A 96 -13.23 6.24 -4.17
CA ALA A 96 -14.34 5.28 -4.29
C ALA A 96 -13.83 3.86 -4.61
N LEU A 97 -12.70 3.74 -5.30
CA LEU A 97 -12.04 2.45 -5.55
C LEU A 97 -11.27 1.91 -4.33
N ALA A 98 -11.06 2.75 -3.33
CA ALA A 98 -10.24 2.42 -2.17
C ALA A 98 -10.71 1.17 -1.40
N PHE A 99 -12.01 0.90 -1.41
CA PHE A 99 -12.63 -0.21 -0.69
C PHE A 99 -13.33 -1.21 -1.63
N THR A 100 -13.04 -1.17 -2.93
CA THR A 100 -13.57 -2.14 -3.89
C THR A 100 -12.85 -3.47 -3.72
N PRO A 101 -13.56 -4.62 -3.56
CA PRO A 101 -12.95 -5.94 -3.58
C PRO A 101 -12.27 -6.23 -4.92
N GLU A 102 -11.02 -6.70 -4.90
CA GLU A 102 -10.25 -7.02 -6.11
C GLU A 102 -9.45 -8.32 -5.91
N PRO A 103 -9.29 -9.18 -6.93
CA PRO A 103 -8.55 -10.43 -6.85
C PRO A 103 -7.03 -10.18 -6.81
N VAL A 104 -6.54 -9.68 -5.66
CA VAL A 104 -5.12 -9.41 -5.41
C VAL A 104 -4.48 -10.61 -4.74
N GLU A 105 -3.35 -11.09 -5.27
CA GLU A 105 -2.62 -12.24 -4.76
C GLU A 105 -1.79 -11.90 -3.51
N PHE A 106 -1.99 -12.66 -2.44
CA PHE A 106 -1.17 -12.63 -1.21
C PHE A 106 -1.22 -13.97 -0.49
N GLY A 107 -0.15 -14.27 0.27
CA GLY A 107 -0.09 -15.49 1.08
C GLY A 107 -0.89 -15.38 2.37
N VAL A 108 -1.57 -16.46 2.77
CA VAL A 108 -2.16 -16.63 4.10
C VAL A 108 -1.34 -17.69 4.83
N VAL A 109 -0.82 -17.34 6.00
CA VAL A 109 0.02 -18.23 6.82
C VAL A 109 -0.83 -19.02 7.80
N ALA A 110 -1.77 -18.33 8.45
CA ALA A 110 -2.70 -18.93 9.39
C ALA A 110 -3.94 -18.03 9.55
N GLU A 111 -5.03 -18.63 9.98
CA GLU A 111 -6.27 -17.91 10.26
C GLU A 111 -7.04 -18.54 11.44
N SER A 112 -7.81 -17.70 12.09
CA SER A 112 -8.74 -18.06 13.16
C SER A 112 -10.08 -17.33 12.96
N PRO A 113 -11.10 -17.54 13.78
CA PRO A 113 -12.30 -16.73 13.75
C PRO A 113 -12.04 -15.24 14.03
N ASP A 114 -10.94 -14.88 14.69
CA ASP A 114 -10.66 -13.54 15.17
C ASP A 114 -9.58 -12.80 14.37
N TRP A 115 -8.70 -13.54 13.69
CA TRP A 115 -7.57 -12.93 12.98
C TRP A 115 -7.11 -13.76 11.77
N ILE A 116 -6.38 -13.10 10.89
CA ILE A 116 -5.69 -13.68 9.74
C ILE A 116 -4.25 -13.22 9.80
N VAL A 117 -3.28 -14.12 9.68
CA VAL A 117 -1.88 -13.79 9.46
C VAL A 117 -1.56 -13.97 7.98
N VAL A 118 -1.17 -12.87 7.34
CA VAL A 118 -0.83 -12.84 5.93
C VAL A 118 0.68 -12.68 5.74
N ASN A 119 1.21 -13.27 4.67
CA ASN A 119 2.56 -13.02 4.16
C ASN A 119 2.46 -12.11 2.92
N LYS A 120 2.65 -10.82 3.11
CA LYS A 120 2.54 -9.83 2.05
C LYS A 120 3.75 -9.94 1.10
N PRO A 121 3.56 -10.10 -0.21
CA PRO A 121 4.68 -10.04 -1.15
C PRO A 121 5.26 -8.62 -1.23
N ALA A 122 6.51 -8.51 -1.67
CA ALA A 122 7.08 -7.24 -2.08
C ALA A 122 6.35 -6.69 -3.31
N GLY A 123 6.33 -5.37 -3.49
CA GLY A 123 5.60 -4.70 -4.58
C GLY A 123 4.13 -4.43 -4.29
N LEU A 124 3.51 -5.11 -3.31
CA LEU A 124 2.12 -4.91 -2.93
C LEU A 124 1.95 -3.79 -1.89
N VAL A 125 1.13 -2.79 -2.22
CA VAL A 125 0.75 -1.72 -1.30
C VAL A 125 -0.22 -2.25 -0.25
N THR A 126 -0.05 -1.86 1.01
CA THR A 126 -0.92 -2.34 2.10
C THR A 126 -2.32 -1.70 2.08
N HIS A 127 -2.39 -0.38 1.92
CA HIS A 127 -3.65 0.38 1.94
C HIS A 127 -3.75 1.30 0.74
N PRO A 128 -4.96 1.55 0.24
CA PRO A 128 -5.18 2.61 -0.72
C PRO A 128 -4.70 3.98 -0.23
N GLY A 129 -4.24 4.81 -1.16
CA GLY A 129 -3.77 6.14 -0.88
C GLY A 129 -3.28 6.85 -2.13
N ALA A 130 -2.81 8.08 -2.02
CA ALA A 130 -2.36 8.89 -3.16
C ALA A 130 -1.42 8.12 -4.10
N GLY A 131 -1.84 7.94 -5.35
CA GLY A 131 -1.12 7.18 -6.38
C GLY A 131 -1.36 5.66 -6.39
N ASN A 132 -2.14 5.10 -5.44
CA ASN A 132 -2.45 3.66 -5.38
C ASN A 132 -3.84 3.48 -4.73
N TRP A 133 -4.91 3.71 -5.48
CA TRP A 133 -6.28 3.63 -4.96
C TRP A 133 -6.92 2.26 -5.11
N SER A 134 -6.30 1.36 -5.87
CA SER A 134 -6.73 -0.01 -6.16
C SER A 134 -5.55 -0.97 -6.15
N GLY A 135 -5.78 -2.27 -6.29
CA GLY A 135 -4.73 -3.28 -6.33
C GLY A 135 -3.91 -3.39 -5.06
N THR A 136 -4.49 -3.06 -3.90
CA THR A 136 -3.79 -3.11 -2.61
C THR A 136 -4.14 -4.39 -1.83
N LEU A 137 -3.36 -4.68 -0.78
CA LEU A 137 -3.68 -5.78 0.13
C LEU A 137 -5.10 -5.63 0.71
N LEU A 138 -5.54 -4.41 1.01
CA LEU A 138 -6.89 -4.15 1.50
C LEU A 138 -7.96 -4.61 0.50
N ASN A 139 -7.78 -4.30 -0.80
CA ASN A 139 -8.72 -4.72 -1.85
C ASN A 139 -8.75 -6.27 -1.97
N GLY A 140 -7.58 -6.93 -1.90
CA GLY A 140 -7.47 -8.38 -1.90
C GLY A 140 -8.11 -9.03 -0.66
N LEU A 141 -7.94 -8.43 0.51
CA LEU A 141 -8.58 -8.88 1.74
C LEU A 141 -10.11 -8.81 1.64
N LEU A 142 -10.66 -7.71 1.14
CA LEU A 142 -12.11 -7.56 0.92
C LEU A 142 -12.65 -8.57 -0.09
N HIS A 143 -11.88 -8.92 -1.12
CA HIS A 143 -12.27 -9.93 -2.11
C HIS A 143 -12.29 -11.34 -1.52
N ARG A 144 -11.24 -11.71 -0.78
CA ARG A 144 -11.10 -13.05 -0.20
C ARG A 144 -11.95 -13.27 1.06
N TYR A 145 -12.21 -12.21 1.83
CA TYR A 145 -12.91 -12.21 3.11
C TYR A 145 -13.95 -11.09 3.13
N PRO A 146 -15.11 -11.27 2.48
CA PRO A 146 -16.14 -10.22 2.35
C PRO A 146 -16.63 -9.65 3.68
N GLU A 147 -16.58 -10.45 4.76
CA GLU A 147 -16.95 -10.02 6.12
C GLU A 147 -16.09 -8.86 6.63
N LEU A 148 -14.88 -8.69 6.13
CA LEU A 148 -13.97 -7.59 6.51
C LEU A 148 -14.48 -6.22 6.06
N ALA A 149 -15.47 -6.16 5.17
CA ALA A 149 -16.14 -4.90 4.82
C ALA A 149 -16.81 -4.21 6.01
N GLN A 150 -17.15 -4.98 7.07
CA GLN A 150 -17.73 -4.47 8.31
C GLN A 150 -16.68 -4.01 9.33
N VAL A 151 -15.39 -4.28 9.08
CA VAL A 151 -14.29 -3.96 10.00
C VAL A 151 -13.50 -2.76 9.47
N ALA A 152 -13.22 -1.79 10.32
CA ALA A 152 -12.49 -0.60 9.90
C ALA A 152 -11.16 -0.96 9.22
N ARG A 153 -10.91 -0.38 8.02
CA ARG A 153 -9.73 -0.66 7.18
C ARG A 153 -9.56 -2.15 6.84
N ALA A 154 -10.66 -2.88 6.65
CA ALA A 154 -10.65 -4.32 6.42
C ALA A 154 -9.81 -5.07 7.48
N GLY A 155 -9.87 -4.66 8.74
CA GLY A 155 -9.17 -5.29 9.87
C GLY A 155 -7.66 -5.04 9.96
N ILE A 156 -7.06 -4.27 9.05
CA ILE A 156 -5.62 -4.01 9.05
C ILE A 156 -5.24 -3.09 10.22
N VAL A 157 -4.43 -3.58 11.16
CA VAL A 157 -4.01 -2.86 12.37
C VAL A 157 -2.60 -2.26 12.28
N HIS A 158 -1.76 -2.77 11.39
CA HIS A 158 -0.42 -2.23 11.10
C HIS A 158 -0.08 -2.39 9.62
N ARG A 159 1.04 -1.86 9.18
CA ARG A 159 1.39 -1.85 7.75
C ARG A 159 2.85 -2.19 7.49
N LEU A 160 3.12 -2.72 6.31
CA LEU A 160 4.42 -2.79 5.67
C LEU A 160 4.48 -1.78 4.51
N ASP A 161 5.68 -1.33 4.16
CA ASP A 161 5.91 -0.53 2.96
C ASP A 161 5.64 -1.39 1.69
N LYS A 162 5.40 -0.74 0.56
CA LYS A 162 5.13 -1.42 -0.72
C LYS A 162 6.11 -2.57 -0.98
N ASP A 163 7.40 -2.26 -0.94
CA ASP A 163 8.46 -3.21 -1.31
C ASP A 163 9.05 -3.97 -0.10
N THR A 164 8.46 -3.85 1.08
CA THR A 164 8.74 -4.70 2.24
C THR A 164 7.82 -5.91 2.21
N SER A 165 8.39 -7.09 2.25
CA SER A 165 7.67 -8.38 2.32
C SER A 165 7.48 -8.85 3.76
N GLY A 166 6.62 -9.84 3.97
CA GLY A 166 6.52 -10.59 5.22
C GLY A 166 5.21 -10.47 5.97
N LEU A 167 5.25 -10.84 7.24
CA LEU A 167 4.10 -11.09 8.07
C LEU A 167 3.36 -9.84 8.52
N MET A 168 2.04 -9.93 8.44
CA MET A 168 1.10 -8.97 9.01
C MET A 168 -0.09 -9.71 9.64
N VAL A 169 -0.64 -9.17 10.74
CA VAL A 169 -1.91 -9.64 11.29
C VAL A 169 -3.04 -8.68 10.90
N VAL A 170 -4.18 -9.29 10.57
CA VAL A 170 -5.44 -8.64 10.18
C VAL A 170 -6.52 -9.13 11.13
N ALA A 171 -7.31 -8.24 11.73
CA ALA A 171 -8.45 -8.59 12.55
C ALA A 171 -9.66 -8.97 11.69
N ARG A 172 -10.43 -9.98 12.10
CA ARG A 172 -11.67 -10.37 11.40
C ARG A 172 -12.93 -9.71 11.96
N ASN A 173 -12.82 -9.11 13.14
CA ASN A 173 -13.92 -8.40 13.79
C ASN A 173 -13.42 -7.25 14.66
N ASP A 174 -14.31 -6.36 15.10
CA ASP A 174 -13.96 -5.15 15.86
C ASP A 174 -13.36 -5.46 17.24
N ILE A 175 -13.77 -6.55 17.88
CA ILE A 175 -13.24 -6.98 19.19
C ILE A 175 -11.77 -7.35 19.03
N ALA A 176 -11.47 -8.21 18.08
CA ALA A 176 -10.10 -8.59 17.76
C ALA A 176 -9.26 -7.40 17.31
N GLN A 177 -9.83 -6.49 16.50
CA GLN A 177 -9.15 -5.27 16.07
C GLN A 177 -8.75 -4.42 17.28
N THR A 178 -9.68 -4.20 18.19
CA THR A 178 -9.43 -3.44 19.42
C THR A 178 -8.33 -4.09 20.27
N HIS A 179 -8.37 -5.41 20.41
CA HIS A 179 -7.38 -6.16 21.18
C HIS A 179 -5.98 -6.06 20.57
N LEU A 180 -5.85 -6.28 19.27
CA LEU A 180 -4.57 -6.17 18.54
C LEU A 180 -4.02 -4.74 18.54
N VAL A 181 -4.88 -3.73 18.40
CA VAL A 181 -4.47 -2.32 18.48
C VAL A 181 -3.95 -1.97 19.88
N ARG A 182 -4.57 -2.48 20.95
CA ARG A 182 -4.08 -2.30 22.33
C ARG A 182 -2.71 -2.93 22.53
N GLN A 183 -2.45 -4.10 21.98
CA GLN A 183 -1.12 -4.74 22.03
C GLN A 183 -0.06 -3.90 21.30
N LEU A 184 -0.39 -3.33 20.13
CA LEU A 184 0.50 -2.40 19.43
C LEU A 184 0.80 -1.14 20.24
N GLN A 185 -0.19 -0.59 20.93
CA GLN A 185 -0.04 0.57 21.82
C GLN A 185 0.78 0.24 23.07
N ALA A 186 0.53 -0.92 23.67
CA ALA A 186 1.28 -1.45 24.82
C ALA A 186 2.68 -1.97 24.45
N ARG A 187 2.99 -2.08 23.13
CA ARG A 187 4.25 -2.64 22.59
C ARG A 187 4.48 -4.11 22.96
N SER A 188 3.42 -4.84 23.23
CA SER A 188 3.48 -6.28 23.55
C SER A 188 3.46 -7.16 22.30
N MET A 189 2.94 -6.67 21.15
CA MET A 189 3.04 -7.37 19.88
C MET A 189 4.48 -7.35 19.36
N GLY A 190 5.09 -8.52 19.21
CA GLY A 190 6.43 -8.65 18.66
C GLY A 190 6.44 -8.68 17.15
N ARG A 191 7.32 -7.87 16.58
CA ARG A 191 7.53 -7.74 15.12
C ARG A 191 9.01 -7.74 14.86
N GLU A 192 9.49 -8.84 14.28
CA GLU A 192 10.90 -9.03 13.97
C GLU A 192 11.11 -9.04 12.46
N TYR A 193 12.14 -8.32 12.05
CA TYR A 193 12.50 -8.14 10.65
C TYR A 193 13.94 -8.60 10.42
N VAL A 194 14.19 -9.14 9.24
CA VAL A 194 15.55 -9.32 8.73
C VAL A 194 15.79 -8.26 7.65
N ALA A 195 16.95 -7.61 7.72
CA ALA A 195 17.39 -6.58 6.79
C ALA A 195 18.81 -6.86 6.33
N LEU A 196 19.13 -6.53 5.07
CA LEU A 196 20.50 -6.48 4.59
C LEU A 196 20.92 -5.02 4.50
N ALA A 197 21.92 -4.63 5.28
CA ALA A 197 22.39 -3.26 5.42
C ALA A 197 23.81 -3.08 4.87
N HIS A 198 24.10 -1.90 4.32
CA HIS A 198 25.44 -1.54 3.90
C HIS A 198 26.39 -1.38 5.09
N GLY A 199 27.63 -1.78 4.89
CA GLY A 199 28.68 -1.66 5.89
C GLY A 199 28.65 -2.77 6.94
N TRP A 200 29.57 -2.69 7.89
CA TRP A 200 29.62 -3.61 9.04
C TRP A 200 29.03 -2.95 10.27
N VAL A 201 27.82 -3.39 10.65
CA VAL A 201 27.21 -3.01 11.91
C VAL A 201 28.02 -3.65 13.05
N ALA A 202 28.64 -2.82 13.89
CA ALA A 202 29.64 -3.29 14.86
C ALA A 202 29.03 -4.11 16.00
N ALA A 203 27.90 -3.67 16.56
CA ALA A 203 27.25 -4.28 17.73
C ALA A 203 25.73 -4.11 17.67
N ALA A 204 25.03 -4.86 18.50
CA ALA A 204 23.62 -4.65 18.76
C ALA A 204 23.40 -3.30 19.45
N GLY A 205 22.23 -2.72 19.22
CA GLY A 205 21.86 -1.44 19.78
C GLY A 205 20.39 -1.11 19.66
N LYS A 206 20.07 0.11 20.08
CA LYS A 206 18.73 0.68 20.05
C LYS A 206 18.78 2.06 19.41
N VAL A 207 17.92 2.32 18.45
CA VAL A 207 17.67 3.66 17.93
C VAL A 207 16.36 4.15 18.54
N ASP A 208 16.45 5.17 19.38
CA ASP A 208 15.32 5.88 19.98
C ASP A 208 15.35 7.32 19.44
N ARG A 209 14.81 7.49 18.23
CA ARG A 209 14.76 8.79 17.54
C ARG A 209 13.41 8.97 16.88
N ALA A 210 12.75 10.07 17.23
CA ALA A 210 11.45 10.40 16.65
C ALA A 210 11.52 10.58 15.13
N ILE A 211 10.51 10.09 14.42
CA ILE A 211 10.39 10.13 12.96
C ILE A 211 9.22 11.03 12.56
N GLY A 212 9.43 11.88 11.57
CA GLY A 212 8.41 12.68 10.91
C GLY A 212 8.71 12.89 9.44
N ARG A 213 7.89 13.68 8.74
CA ARG A 213 8.11 13.98 7.32
C ARG A 213 9.40 14.77 7.13
N ASP A 214 10.15 14.44 6.05
CA ASP A 214 11.26 15.27 5.61
C ASP A 214 10.71 16.58 5.02
N PRO A 215 11.15 17.76 5.53
CA PRO A 215 10.64 19.04 5.04
C PRO A 215 11.01 19.37 3.59
N ARG A 216 12.02 18.70 3.04
CA ARG A 216 12.55 18.96 1.68
C ARG A 216 12.08 17.93 0.66
N VAL A 217 11.85 16.69 1.08
CA VAL A 217 11.51 15.57 0.20
C VAL A 217 10.21 14.91 0.69
N PRO A 218 9.04 15.25 0.13
CA PRO A 218 7.72 14.83 0.65
C PRO A 218 7.52 13.33 0.79
N VAL A 219 8.15 12.51 -0.05
CA VAL A 219 8.06 11.04 -0.01
C VAL A 219 8.94 10.41 1.06
N ARG A 220 9.82 11.19 1.69
CA ARG A 220 10.82 10.74 2.65
C ARG A 220 10.38 11.00 4.08
N MET A 221 10.78 10.11 4.98
CA MET A 221 10.74 10.32 6.42
C MET A 221 12.13 10.72 6.91
N SER A 222 12.21 11.41 8.05
CA SER A 222 13.47 11.89 8.61
C SER A 222 13.49 11.78 10.13
N VAL A 223 14.68 11.60 10.67
CA VAL A 223 15.01 11.77 12.10
C VAL A 223 15.78 13.08 12.36
N GLU A 224 16.18 13.76 11.28
CA GLU A 224 16.88 15.05 11.32
C GLU A 224 15.91 16.15 10.91
N ARG A 225 15.52 17.01 11.86
CA ARG A 225 14.54 18.11 11.67
C ARG A 225 13.19 17.63 11.07
N PRO A 226 12.58 16.56 11.62
CA PRO A 226 11.32 16.03 11.09
C PRO A 226 10.16 16.97 11.34
N VAL A 227 9.23 17.04 10.39
CA VAL A 227 7.94 17.75 10.58
C VAL A 227 6.98 16.80 11.30
N ALA A 228 6.29 17.30 12.34
CA ALA A 228 5.35 16.55 13.18
C ALA A 228 5.92 15.19 13.66
N PRO A 229 7.06 15.19 14.36
CA PRO A 229 7.74 13.96 14.78
C PRO A 229 6.90 13.14 15.76
N LYS A 230 6.99 11.81 15.61
CA LYS A 230 6.37 10.86 16.54
C LYS A 230 7.44 9.92 17.10
N PRO A 231 7.37 9.54 18.39
CA PRO A 231 8.32 8.60 19.00
C PRO A 231 8.46 7.34 18.16
N ALA A 232 9.71 6.92 17.96
CA ALA A 232 10.04 5.74 17.18
C ALA A 232 11.24 5.02 17.79
N ILE A 233 11.10 3.71 18.02
CA ILE A 233 12.10 2.88 18.67
C ILE A 233 12.31 1.60 17.88
N THR A 234 13.57 1.35 17.50
CA THR A 234 14.02 0.14 16.81
C THR A 234 15.20 -0.48 17.58
N ASN A 235 15.06 -1.72 18.03
CA ASN A 235 16.17 -2.51 18.51
C ASN A 235 16.77 -3.27 17.32
N TYR A 236 18.11 -3.33 17.23
CA TYR A 236 18.79 -4.00 16.13
C TYR A 236 19.98 -4.81 16.63
N ALA A 237 20.27 -5.92 15.96
CA ALA A 237 21.43 -6.73 16.23
C ALA A 237 22.01 -7.30 14.92
N PRO A 238 23.33 -7.21 14.68
CA PRO A 238 23.96 -7.89 13.56
C PRO A 238 23.87 -9.41 13.77
N ALA A 239 23.40 -10.12 12.75
CA ALA A 239 23.32 -11.58 12.74
C ALA A 239 24.59 -12.18 12.10
N ARG A 240 24.98 -11.70 10.93
CA ARG A 240 26.19 -12.10 10.21
C ARG A 240 26.72 -10.97 9.34
N ARG A 241 28.01 -11.00 9.04
CA ARG A 241 28.69 -10.01 8.22
C ARG A 241 29.30 -10.67 7.00
N GLY A 242 29.37 -9.95 5.90
CA GLY A 242 29.94 -10.47 4.69
C GLY A 242 30.39 -9.38 3.74
N SER A 243 30.87 -9.79 2.57
CA SER A 243 31.31 -8.90 1.51
C SER A 243 30.78 -9.34 0.15
N VAL A 244 30.70 -8.35 -0.76
CA VAL A 244 30.33 -8.53 -2.16
C VAL A 244 31.41 -7.87 -3.02
N GLU A 245 31.91 -8.55 -4.03
CA GLU A 245 32.86 -7.95 -4.98
C GLU A 245 32.15 -6.92 -5.90
N PRO A 246 32.82 -5.77 -6.22
CA PRO A 246 34.11 -5.31 -5.69
C PRO A 246 33.92 -4.46 -4.42
N GLY A 247 34.34 -5.01 -3.26
CA GLY A 247 34.56 -4.24 -2.03
C GLY A 247 33.33 -3.79 -1.24
N GLY A 248 32.12 -4.30 -1.56
CA GLY A 248 30.90 -4.03 -0.79
C GLY A 248 30.88 -4.78 0.54
N ARG A 249 30.70 -4.07 1.65
CA ARG A 249 30.50 -4.67 2.98
C ARG A 249 29.01 -4.72 3.28
N VAL A 250 28.53 -5.85 3.80
CA VAL A 250 27.13 -6.10 4.09
C VAL A 250 26.98 -6.70 5.49
N THR A 251 25.97 -6.30 6.21
CA THR A 251 25.54 -6.96 7.45
C THR A 251 24.09 -7.39 7.31
N GLU A 252 23.80 -8.63 7.63
CA GLU A 252 22.45 -9.07 7.93
C GLU A 252 22.12 -8.62 9.34
N VAL A 253 21.02 -7.87 9.48
CA VAL A 253 20.59 -7.27 10.75
C VAL A 253 19.21 -7.76 11.10
N VAL A 254 19.04 -8.24 12.33
CA VAL A 254 17.72 -8.48 12.92
C VAL A 254 17.24 -7.20 13.58
N CYS A 255 16.06 -6.74 13.19
CA CYS A 255 15.42 -5.55 13.75
C CYS A 255 14.13 -5.92 14.48
N ARG A 256 13.96 -5.44 15.72
CA ARG A 256 12.72 -5.59 16.50
C ARG A 256 12.09 -4.23 16.75
N LEU A 257 10.79 -4.13 16.45
CA LEU A 257 10.06 -2.87 16.54
C LEU A 257 9.26 -2.75 17.84
N GLU A 258 9.51 -1.69 18.62
CA GLU A 258 8.59 -1.26 19.69
C GLU A 258 7.48 -0.35 19.11
N THR A 259 7.75 0.40 18.09
CA THR A 259 6.81 1.27 17.36
C THR A 259 6.78 0.90 15.89
N GLY A 260 5.79 1.39 15.11
CA GLY A 260 5.67 1.12 13.68
C GLY A 260 5.39 2.39 12.88
N ARG A 261 6.40 3.26 12.70
CA ARG A 261 6.27 4.47 11.88
C ARG A 261 6.62 4.17 10.43
N THR A 262 6.10 4.97 9.52
CA THR A 262 6.42 4.87 8.09
C THR A 262 7.92 4.86 7.88
N HIS A 263 8.45 3.90 7.11
CA HIS A 263 9.87 3.70 6.80
C HIS A 263 10.80 3.55 8.03
N GLN A 264 10.28 3.17 9.21
CA GLN A 264 11.01 3.29 10.46
C GLN A 264 12.37 2.61 10.45
N ILE A 265 12.46 1.31 10.12
CA ILE A 265 13.75 0.58 10.08
C ILE A 265 14.68 1.22 9.07
N ARG A 266 14.18 1.58 7.89
CA ARG A 266 14.92 2.18 6.79
C ARG A 266 15.58 3.50 7.21
N VAL A 267 14.82 4.40 7.83
CA VAL A 267 15.30 5.70 8.33
C VAL A 267 16.30 5.51 9.47
N HIS A 268 15.98 4.63 10.45
CA HIS A 268 16.83 4.39 11.60
C HIS A 268 18.18 3.79 11.18
N MET A 269 18.20 2.76 10.35
CA MET A 269 19.45 2.15 9.87
C MET A 269 20.27 3.13 9.03
N ALA A 270 19.62 3.92 8.16
CA ALA A 270 20.31 4.98 7.40
C ALA A 270 20.93 6.04 8.33
N SER A 271 20.25 6.40 9.43
CA SER A 271 20.77 7.38 10.41
C SER A 271 21.99 6.90 11.18
N LEU A 272 22.24 5.59 11.20
CA LEU A 272 23.47 4.98 11.74
C LEU A 272 24.60 4.87 10.70
N GLY A 273 24.38 5.30 9.44
CA GLY A 273 25.31 5.12 8.34
C GLY A 273 25.21 3.74 7.66
N HIS A 274 24.18 2.97 7.96
CA HIS A 274 23.92 1.62 7.44
C HIS A 274 22.58 1.53 6.69
N PRO A 275 22.39 2.27 5.57
CA PRO A 275 21.16 2.16 4.79
C PRO A 275 21.00 0.73 4.28
N LEU A 276 19.74 0.30 4.05
CA LEU A 276 19.47 -1.03 3.54
C LEU A 276 19.90 -1.16 2.08
N LEU A 277 20.30 -2.36 1.65
CA LEU A 277 20.63 -2.61 0.25
C LEU A 277 19.45 -2.23 -0.64
N ALA A 278 19.72 -1.57 -1.75
CA ALA A 278 18.78 -1.07 -2.74
C ALA A 278 17.69 -0.11 -2.21
N ASP A 279 17.84 0.43 -1.01
CA ASP A 279 16.96 1.50 -0.50
C ASP A 279 17.41 2.87 -1.00
N THR A 280 17.13 3.16 -2.26
CA THR A 280 17.58 4.39 -2.95
C THR A 280 17.04 5.66 -2.28
N ILE A 281 15.88 5.60 -1.59
CA ILE A 281 15.32 6.75 -0.87
C ILE A 281 16.24 7.18 0.29
N TYR A 282 16.90 6.23 0.93
CA TYR A 282 17.76 6.47 2.11
C TYR A 282 19.25 6.24 1.84
N GLY A 283 19.66 6.18 0.57
CA GLY A 283 21.07 6.12 0.16
C GLY A 283 21.62 4.69 0.03
N GLY A 284 20.77 3.68 0.07
CA GLY A 284 21.15 2.32 -0.23
C GLY A 284 21.45 2.14 -1.73
N LYS A 285 22.51 1.40 -2.03
CA LYS A 285 22.94 1.08 -3.40
C LYS A 285 22.47 -0.31 -3.80
N ASN A 286 22.25 -0.49 -5.10
CA ASN A 286 21.94 -1.80 -5.68
C ASN A 286 23.24 -2.59 -5.82
N ILE A 287 23.51 -3.45 -4.87
CA ILE A 287 24.62 -4.41 -4.89
C ILE A 287 24.10 -5.82 -4.66
N ALA A 288 24.89 -6.81 -4.97
CA ALA A 288 24.50 -8.23 -4.79
C ALA A 288 23.22 -8.63 -5.53
N GLY A 289 22.82 -7.93 -6.59
CA GLY A 289 21.55 -8.18 -7.29
C GLY A 289 20.30 -7.66 -6.57
N ALA A 290 20.44 -6.88 -5.51
CA ALA A 290 19.28 -6.30 -4.80
C ALA A 290 18.61 -5.22 -5.66
N GLU A 291 17.29 -5.34 -5.85
CA GLU A 291 16.49 -4.42 -6.68
C GLU A 291 15.51 -3.54 -5.87
N ARG A 292 15.23 -3.91 -4.63
CA ARG A 292 14.38 -3.19 -3.67
C ARG A 292 15.05 -3.11 -2.31
N GLN A 293 14.50 -2.32 -1.39
CA GLN A 293 15.00 -2.38 -0.01
C GLN A 293 14.95 -3.83 0.51
N MET A 294 16.10 -4.40 0.84
CA MET A 294 16.21 -5.75 1.39
C MET A 294 15.73 -5.77 2.85
N LEU A 295 14.41 -5.81 2.99
CA LEU A 295 13.70 -5.81 4.27
C LEU A 295 12.52 -6.80 4.22
N HIS A 296 12.44 -7.67 5.24
CA HIS A 296 11.41 -8.68 5.35
C HIS A 296 10.93 -8.82 6.81
N ALA A 297 9.62 -8.76 7.03
CA ALA A 297 8.98 -9.02 8.32
C ALA A 297 8.95 -10.53 8.56
N ARG A 298 9.99 -11.06 9.22
CA ARG A 298 10.27 -12.49 9.37
C ARG A 298 9.42 -13.16 10.42
N ALA A 299 9.25 -12.52 11.58
CA ALA A 299 8.51 -13.12 12.69
C ALA A 299 7.50 -12.14 13.29
N LEU A 300 6.38 -12.70 13.70
CA LEU A 300 5.28 -12.00 14.33
C LEU A 300 4.77 -12.81 15.50
N HIS A 301 4.60 -12.17 16.67
CA HIS A 301 3.91 -12.78 17.79
C HIS A 301 2.94 -11.81 18.45
N PHE A 302 1.84 -12.31 18.95
CA PHE A 302 0.82 -11.55 19.66
C PHE A 302 -0.01 -12.46 20.57
N ASP A 303 -0.63 -11.87 21.57
CA ASP A 303 -1.63 -12.56 22.39
C ASP A 303 -2.93 -12.71 21.61
N ASP A 304 -3.42 -13.96 21.50
CA ASP A 304 -4.60 -14.31 20.70
C ASP A 304 -5.86 -13.61 21.25
N PRO A 305 -6.54 -12.76 20.45
CA PRO A 305 -7.82 -12.19 20.85
C PRO A 305 -8.88 -13.22 21.26
N GLY A 306 -8.80 -14.44 20.74
CA GLY A 306 -9.65 -15.58 21.12
C GLY A 306 -9.27 -16.25 22.45
N GLY A 307 -8.26 -15.72 23.17
CA GLY A 307 -7.88 -16.19 24.51
C GLY A 307 -7.04 -17.46 24.56
N LYS A 308 -6.39 -17.88 23.47
CA LYS A 308 -5.53 -19.05 23.40
C LYS A 308 -4.09 -18.80 23.87
N GLY A 309 -3.79 -17.58 24.39
CA GLY A 309 -2.47 -17.14 24.78
C GLY A 309 -1.60 -16.65 23.62
N ASP A 310 -0.30 -16.59 23.81
CA ASP A 310 0.65 -16.09 22.81
C ASP A 310 0.73 -17.02 21.59
N VAL A 311 0.62 -16.44 20.40
CA VAL A 311 0.79 -17.13 19.11
C VAL A 311 1.99 -16.55 18.36
N HIS A 312 2.74 -17.44 17.69
CA HIS A 312 3.99 -17.11 17.01
C HIS A 312 3.96 -17.61 15.56
N PHE A 313 4.43 -16.78 14.65
CA PHE A 313 4.49 -17.07 13.22
C PHE A 313 5.83 -16.64 12.67
N ASP A 314 6.39 -17.46 11.79
CA ASP A 314 7.62 -17.20 11.05
C ASP A 314 7.36 -17.31 9.55
N ALA A 315 8.05 -16.49 8.76
CA ALA A 315 8.07 -16.56 7.32
C ALA A 315 9.52 -16.61 6.83
N LEU A 316 9.77 -17.50 5.89
CA LEU A 316 11.04 -17.54 5.18
C LEU A 316 11.23 -16.27 4.35
N VAL A 317 12.47 -15.81 4.21
CA VAL A 317 12.78 -14.72 3.29
C VAL A 317 12.34 -15.07 1.87
N PRO A 318 11.81 -14.14 1.09
CA PRO A 318 11.38 -14.41 -0.27
C PRO A 318 12.58 -14.68 -1.20
N ALA A 319 12.31 -15.33 -2.33
CA ALA A 319 13.35 -15.82 -3.24
C ALA A 319 14.34 -14.74 -3.70
N ASP A 320 13.87 -13.54 -3.99
CA ASP A 320 14.72 -12.41 -4.37
C ASP A 320 15.73 -12.03 -3.27
N MET A 321 15.28 -12.01 -2.02
CA MET A 321 16.17 -11.74 -0.88
C MET A 321 17.10 -12.92 -0.58
N ALA A 322 16.64 -14.16 -0.75
CA ALA A 322 17.48 -15.35 -0.61
C ALA A 322 18.62 -15.37 -1.64
N GLN A 323 18.33 -15.04 -2.90
CA GLN A 323 19.35 -14.91 -3.97
C GLN A 323 20.40 -13.84 -3.63
N VAL A 324 19.98 -12.69 -3.09
CA VAL A 324 20.91 -11.67 -2.61
C VAL A 324 21.77 -12.20 -1.46
N GLN A 325 21.19 -12.94 -0.51
CA GLN A 325 21.94 -13.55 0.59
C GLN A 325 22.97 -14.57 0.10
N GLU A 326 22.64 -15.37 -0.93
CA GLU A 326 23.55 -16.36 -1.54
C GLU A 326 24.72 -15.71 -2.27
N SER A 327 24.55 -14.51 -2.83
CA SER A 327 25.60 -13.77 -3.53
C SER A 327 26.59 -13.05 -2.60
N ILE A 328 26.36 -13.09 -1.28
CA ILE A 328 27.22 -12.48 -0.28
C ILE A 328 28.17 -13.53 0.29
N ALA A 329 29.48 -13.25 0.24
CA ALA A 329 30.49 -14.04 0.94
C ALA A 329 30.43 -13.73 2.44
N TRP A 330 29.70 -14.56 3.19
CA TRP A 330 29.55 -14.39 4.64
C TRP A 330 30.81 -14.82 5.37
N ASN A 331 31.21 -14.02 6.37
CA ASN A 331 32.28 -14.38 7.28
C ASN A 331 31.83 -15.55 8.19
N ALA A 332 32.74 -16.47 8.46
CA ALA A 332 32.51 -17.58 9.37
C ALA A 332 32.28 -17.10 10.83
#